data_a1b3277ce46f487acc17869731b53c79
#
_entry.id   a1b3277ce46f487acc17869731b53c79
#
_cell.length_a   1.000
_cell.length_b   1.000
_cell.length_c   1.000
_cell.angle_alpha   90.00
_cell.angle_beta   90.00
_cell.angle_gamma   90.00
#
_symmetry.space_group_name_H-M   'P 1'
#
loop_
_entity.id
_entity.type
_entity.pdbx_description
1 polymer ?
#
loop_
_entity_poly.entity_id
_entity_poly.type
_entity_poly.pdbx_seq_one_letter_code
_entity_poly.pdbx_strand_id
1 'polypeptide(L)' 'MTDIHTQKTARQVKDPVCGMILPAEEAPARIEHGEHTHYFCSVKCRDAFEQDPKKYH' A
#
# COMPACT_ATOMS: atom_id res chain seq x y z
N MET A 1 -4.56 -4.97 28.67
CA MET A 1 -4.39 -5.01 28.08
C MET A 1 -4.71 -5.24 26.99
N THR A 2 -5.00 -5.43 26.49
CA THR A 2 -5.50 -5.73 25.54
C THR A 2 -5.36 -4.90 24.48
N ASP A 3 -5.60 -3.96 24.46
CA ASP A 3 -5.54 -3.09 23.52
C ASP A 3 -4.52 -3.28 22.63
N ILE A 4 -3.69 -3.88 22.86
CA ILE A 4 -2.73 -4.13 22.07
C ILE A 4 -3.08 -4.59 20.81
N HIS A 5 -4.02 -5.40 20.75
CA HIS A 5 -4.33 -5.99 19.54
C HIS A 5 -4.73 -5.02 18.58
N THR A 6 -5.26 -4.00 18.96
CA THR A 6 -5.75 -3.10 18.04
C THR A 6 -4.68 -2.56 17.22
N GLN A 7 -3.53 -2.51 17.67
CA GLN A 7 -2.55 -1.96 16.90
C GLN A 7 -2.20 -2.70 15.72
N LYS A 8 -2.36 -3.95 15.68
CA LYS A 8 -1.99 -4.70 14.56
C LYS A 8 -2.77 -4.31 13.40
N THR A 9 -3.95 -3.89 13.58
CA THR A 9 -4.77 -3.60 12.44
C THR A 9 -4.48 -2.22 11.93
N ALA A 10 -3.68 -1.47 12.61
CA ALA A 10 -3.41 -0.12 12.19
C ALA A 10 -2.15 0.02 11.39
N ARG A 11 -1.73 -1.03 10.73
CA ARG A 11 -0.55 -0.96 9.92
C ARG A 11 -0.80 0.01 8.78
N GLN A 12 0.03 1.00 8.67
CA GLN A 12 -0.12 2.01 7.64
C GLN A 12 0.90 1.87 6.56
N VAL A 13 0.49 2.12 5.32
CA VAL A 13 1.38 1.99 4.19
C VAL A 13 1.24 3.25 3.35
N LYS A 14 2.19 3.48 2.48
CA LYS A 14 2.19 4.67 1.66
C LYS A 14 2.09 4.26 0.21
N ASP A 15 1.19 4.93 -0.52
CA ASP A 15 1.03 4.71 -1.95
C ASP A 15 2.24 5.30 -2.66
N PRO A 16 3.00 4.52 -3.42
CA PRO A 16 4.19 5.03 -4.06
C PRO A 16 3.91 5.98 -5.21
N VAL A 17 2.70 6.00 -5.70
CA VAL A 17 2.35 6.86 -6.82
C VAL A 17 1.86 8.21 -6.35
N CYS A 18 0.90 8.24 -5.47
CA CYS A 18 0.35 9.51 -5.04
C CYS A 18 0.86 9.97 -3.67
N GLY A 19 1.52 9.07 -2.94
CA GLY A 19 2.07 9.45 -1.65
C GLY A 19 1.08 9.46 -0.49
N MET A 20 -0.12 8.99 -0.73
CA MET A 20 -1.12 8.99 0.32
C MET A 20 -0.86 7.86 1.31
N ILE A 21 -1.06 8.15 2.59
CA ILE A 21 -0.89 7.14 3.62
C ILE A 21 -2.25 6.57 3.96
N LEU A 22 -2.33 5.25 4.03
CA LEU A 22 -3.60 4.60 4.28
C LEU A 22 -3.37 3.29 5.03
N PRO A 23 -4.38 2.77 5.70
CA PRO A 23 -4.25 1.48 6.36
C PRO A 23 -4.10 0.37 5.32
N ALA A 24 -3.19 -0.55 5.55
CA ALA A 24 -2.91 -1.62 4.60
C ALA A 24 -4.16 -2.44 4.30
N GLU A 25 -4.94 -2.71 5.31
CA GLU A 25 -6.10 -3.56 5.11
C GLU A 25 -7.21 -2.85 4.34
N GLU A 26 -7.14 -1.56 4.18
CA GLU A 26 -8.14 -0.84 3.42
C GLU A 26 -7.66 -0.48 2.03
N ALA A 27 -6.46 -0.84 1.68
CA ALA A 27 -5.93 -0.51 0.37
C ALA A 27 -6.70 -1.28 -0.69
N PRO A 28 -7.33 -0.60 -1.66
CA PRO A 28 -8.14 -1.28 -2.67
C PRO A 28 -7.31 -2.01 -3.71
N ALA A 29 -6.04 -1.74 -3.80
CA ALA A 29 -5.18 -2.41 -4.78
C ALA A 29 -3.80 -2.60 -4.21
N ARG A 30 -3.10 -3.61 -4.69
CA ARG A 30 -1.74 -3.85 -4.24
C ARG A 30 -1.02 -4.68 -5.30
N ILE A 31 0.30 -4.64 -5.26
CA ILE A 31 1.13 -5.44 -6.12
C ILE A 31 2.16 -6.15 -5.26
N GLU A 32 2.29 -7.45 -5.41
CA GLU A 32 3.31 -8.20 -4.71
C GLU A 32 4.47 -8.40 -5.65
N HIS A 33 5.65 -7.96 -5.22
CA HIS A 33 6.82 -8.04 -6.07
C HIS A 33 7.95 -8.63 -5.25
N GLY A 34 8.20 -9.91 -5.42
CA GLY A 34 9.21 -10.58 -4.63
C GLY A 34 8.84 -10.57 -3.17
N GLU A 35 9.70 -10.02 -2.35
CA GLU A 35 9.41 -9.94 -0.93
C GLU A 35 8.73 -8.64 -0.56
N HIS A 36 8.45 -7.81 -1.53
CA HIS A 36 7.86 -6.52 -1.25
C HIS A 36 6.42 -6.49 -1.69
N THR A 37 5.59 -5.80 -0.93
CA THR A 37 4.21 -5.58 -1.32
C THR A 37 3.97 -4.10 -1.34
N HIS A 38 3.47 -3.60 -2.46
CA HIS A 38 3.16 -2.19 -2.60
C HIS A 38 1.65 -2.02 -2.57
N TYR A 39 1.19 -1.07 -1.77
CA TYR A 39 -0.23 -0.82 -1.64
C TYR A 39 -0.58 0.49 -2.31
N PHE A 40 -1.79 0.58 -2.83
CA PHE A 40 -2.20 1.75 -3.59
C PHE A 40 -3.56 2.22 -3.12
N CYS A 41 -3.77 3.52 -3.19
CA CYS A 41 -5.03 4.09 -2.74
C CYS A 41 -6.12 3.88 -3.78
N SER A 42 -5.77 3.47 -4.99
CA SER A 42 -6.77 3.18 -6.00
C SER A 42 -6.15 2.29 -7.07
N VAL A 43 -7.00 1.71 -7.90
CA VAL A 43 -6.56 0.88 -8.99
C VAL A 43 -5.80 1.70 -10.00
N LYS A 44 -6.14 2.97 -10.14
CA LYS A 44 -5.44 3.82 -11.06
C LYS A 44 -3.99 3.98 -10.67
N CYS A 45 -3.72 4.14 -9.38
CA CYS A 45 -2.34 4.26 -8.92
C CYS A 45 -1.59 2.96 -9.16
N ARG A 46 -2.25 1.83 -8.96
CA ARG A 46 -1.62 0.55 -9.21
C ARG A 46 -1.26 0.40 -10.67
N ASP A 47 -2.17 0.79 -11.57
CA ASP A 47 -1.90 0.68 -12.97
C ASP A 47 -0.75 1.58 -13.39
N ALA A 48 -0.69 2.78 -12.85
CA ALA A 48 0.41 3.68 -13.17
C ALA A 48 1.73 3.09 -12.73
N PHE A 49 1.75 2.45 -11.57
CA PHE A 49 2.96 1.83 -11.08
C PHE A 49 3.38 0.68 -12.00
N GLU A 50 2.43 -0.12 -12.44
CA GLU A 50 2.75 -1.26 -13.29
C GLU A 50 3.31 -0.82 -14.64
N GLN A 51 2.87 0.31 -15.13
CA GLN A 51 3.35 0.78 -16.41
C GLN A 51 4.78 1.29 -16.34
N ASP A 52 5.19 1.79 -15.21
CA ASP A 52 6.56 2.29 -15.09
C ASP A 52 7.03 2.15 -13.66
N PRO A 53 7.29 0.93 -13.23
CA PRO A 53 7.69 0.70 -11.84
C PRO A 53 8.96 1.43 -11.45
N LYS A 54 9.85 1.67 -12.39
CA LYS A 54 11.09 2.33 -12.05
C LYS A 54 10.87 3.77 -11.65
N LYS A 55 9.86 4.39 -12.20
CA LYS A 55 9.61 5.78 -11.91
C LYS A 55 9.21 5.97 -10.45
N TYR A 56 8.53 5.00 -9.88
CA TYR A 56 8.03 5.13 -8.52
C TYR A 56 8.82 4.31 -7.50
N HIS A 57 9.89 3.73 -7.93
CA HIS A 57 10.63 2.85 -7.06
C HIS A 57 11.67 3.57 -6.16
#